data_08133451820ecdffd964cc8ed7dc693e
#
_entry.id   08133451820ecdffd964cc8ed7dc693e
#
_cell.length_a   1.000
_cell.length_b   1.000
_cell.length_c   1.000
_cell.angle_alpha   90.00
_cell.angle_beta   90.00
_cell.angle_gamma   90.00
#
_symmetry.space_group_name_H-M   'P 1'
#
loop_
_entity.id
_entity.type
_entity.pdbx_description
1 polymer ?
#
loop_
_entity_poly.entity_id
_entity_poly.type
_entity_poly.pdbx_seq_one_letter_code
_entity_poly.pdbx_strand_id
1 'polypeptide(L)'
;PAAANQDRRIAVIATSLSDYIFPSLLKDIQACLSVQGFSVVIHATENSIHREREILQQLLLDPPAGILVEGCKTALPNPNAELYQALRQRGLPMTFLHGSCRELPDAFCVGDDNYGGGYLLAGHLIRNGHQTIAGIFKSDDAQGPERYHGVVCAMRDAGLFPLDENFLWFSSFQRYQLVELQDESMLQNFLRQQLGSCTAVVCYNDEIAFHLIRTLLRAGKRVPEDIAVVSFDNSYYSTFGPVSITSAGHDPH
;
A
#
# COMPACT_ATOMS: atom_id res chain seq x y z
N PRO A 1 13.18 -6.13 45.80
CA PRO A 1 12.74 -5.56 44.53
C PRO A 1 12.38 -6.72 43.63
N ALA A 2 11.06 -6.93 43.44
CA ALA A 2 10.56 -7.91 42.49
C ALA A 2 11.03 -7.45 41.10
N ALA A 3 11.75 -8.32 40.39
CA ALA A 3 11.99 -8.10 38.97
C ALA A 3 10.63 -7.96 38.31
N ALA A 4 10.32 -6.75 37.84
CA ALA A 4 9.16 -6.53 37.00
C ALA A 4 9.24 -7.55 35.87
N ASN A 5 8.24 -8.41 35.79
CA ASN A 5 8.09 -9.32 34.66
C ASN A 5 7.89 -8.42 33.44
N GLN A 6 9.01 -8.04 32.79
CA GLN A 6 8.93 -7.18 31.62
C GLN A 6 8.28 -8.03 30.55
N ASP A 7 7.05 -7.70 30.24
CA ASP A 7 6.39 -8.24 29.05
C ASP A 7 7.32 -8.00 27.86
N ARG A 8 7.67 -9.05 27.15
CA ARG A 8 8.54 -9.00 25.95
C ARG A 8 7.76 -9.27 24.68
N ARG A 9 6.44 -9.18 24.75
CA ARG A 9 5.58 -9.29 23.56
C ARG A 9 5.56 -7.97 22.81
N ILE A 10 5.75 -8.03 21.50
CA ILE A 10 5.45 -6.92 20.59
C ILE A 10 4.22 -7.34 19.79
N ALA A 11 3.17 -6.52 19.83
CA ALA A 11 2.00 -6.71 18.98
C ALA A 11 2.28 -6.11 17.60
N VAL A 12 2.02 -6.88 16.54
CA VAL A 12 2.07 -6.41 15.16
C VAL A 12 0.65 -6.45 14.62
N ILE A 13 0.08 -5.30 14.36
CA ILE A 13 -1.23 -5.14 13.73
C ILE A 13 -0.97 -4.96 12.23
N ALA A 14 -1.48 -5.87 11.40
CA ALA A 14 -1.31 -5.84 9.95
C ALA A 14 -2.66 -5.92 9.24
N THR A 15 -2.75 -5.33 8.06
CA THR A 15 -3.96 -5.37 7.24
C THR A 15 -4.15 -6.71 6.54
N SER A 16 -3.07 -7.47 6.30
CA SER A 16 -3.10 -8.83 5.77
C SER A 16 -1.99 -9.68 6.39
N LEU A 17 -2.14 -11.01 6.39
CA LEU A 17 -1.11 -11.95 6.84
C LEU A 17 -0.54 -12.81 5.71
N SER A 18 -1.35 -13.14 4.73
CA SER A 18 -1.05 -14.17 3.73
C SER A 18 -0.75 -13.60 2.36
N ASP A 19 -1.09 -12.33 2.14
CA ASP A 19 -1.11 -11.76 0.81
C ASP A 19 0.10 -10.88 0.53
N TYR A 20 0.54 -10.92 -0.72
CA TYR A 20 1.41 -9.94 -1.33
C TYR A 20 2.80 -9.85 -0.65
N ILE A 21 3.18 -8.67 -0.12
CA ILE A 21 4.48 -8.44 0.53
C ILE A 21 4.49 -8.81 2.03
N PHE A 22 3.31 -8.95 2.65
CA PHE A 22 3.18 -9.11 4.10
C PHE A 22 3.89 -10.32 4.68
N PRO A 23 3.87 -11.53 4.07
CA PRO A 23 4.57 -12.66 4.63
C PRO A 23 6.08 -12.43 4.80
N SER A 24 6.73 -11.76 3.85
CA SER A 24 8.15 -11.42 3.94
C SER A 24 8.39 -10.37 5.03
N LEU A 25 7.63 -9.29 5.03
CA LEU A 25 7.74 -8.22 6.02
C LEU A 25 7.56 -8.74 7.46
N LEU A 26 6.52 -9.54 7.70
CA LEU A 26 6.26 -10.11 9.02
C LEU A 26 7.38 -11.07 9.48
N LYS A 27 7.92 -11.87 8.56
CA LYS A 27 9.06 -12.75 8.83
C LYS A 27 10.29 -11.94 9.25
N ASP A 28 10.59 -10.85 8.56
CA ASP A 28 11.74 -10.01 8.82
C ASP A 28 11.59 -9.26 10.16
N ILE A 29 10.40 -8.72 10.45
CA ILE A 29 10.06 -8.12 11.75
C ILE A 29 10.26 -9.15 12.86
N GLN A 30 9.74 -10.36 12.69
CA GLN A 30 9.87 -11.43 13.68
C GLN A 30 11.34 -11.81 13.90
N ALA A 31 12.13 -11.94 12.86
CA ALA A 31 13.55 -12.26 12.94
C ALA A 31 14.32 -11.18 13.70
N CYS A 32 14.15 -9.91 13.36
CA CYS A 32 14.81 -8.78 14.02
C CYS A 32 14.45 -8.68 15.51
N LEU A 33 13.18 -8.82 15.86
CA LEU A 33 12.72 -8.72 17.25
C LEU A 33 13.15 -9.92 18.10
N SER A 34 13.17 -11.13 17.52
CA SER A 34 13.59 -12.35 18.21
C SER A 34 15.06 -12.29 18.64
N VAL A 35 15.94 -11.73 17.81
CA VAL A 35 17.37 -11.53 18.16
C VAL A 35 17.53 -10.63 19.39
N GLN A 36 16.60 -9.68 19.59
CA GLN A 36 16.58 -8.80 20.76
C GLN A 36 15.81 -9.39 21.95
N GLY A 37 15.33 -10.63 21.83
CA GLY A 37 14.64 -11.36 22.88
C GLY A 37 13.17 -10.96 23.05
N PHE A 38 12.55 -10.33 22.03
CA PHE A 38 11.11 -10.08 21.99
C PHE A 38 10.39 -11.23 21.31
N SER A 39 9.17 -11.52 21.75
CA SER A 39 8.23 -12.38 21.04
C SER A 39 7.23 -11.51 20.25
N VAL A 40 6.79 -12.00 19.10
CA VAL A 40 5.86 -11.28 18.23
C VAL A 40 4.49 -11.93 18.29
N VAL A 41 3.45 -11.13 18.52
CA VAL A 41 2.05 -11.54 18.42
C VAL A 41 1.44 -10.77 17.27
N ILE A 42 0.96 -11.48 16.24
CA ILE A 42 0.44 -10.87 15.03
C ILE A 42 -1.09 -10.86 15.08
N HIS A 43 -1.67 -9.71 14.77
CA HIS A 43 -3.11 -9.49 14.69
C HIS A 43 -3.47 -9.03 13.27
N ALA A 44 -4.36 -9.78 12.60
CA ALA A 44 -4.86 -9.40 11.28
C ALA A 44 -6.15 -8.59 11.38
N THR A 45 -6.16 -7.39 10.80
CA THR A 45 -7.39 -6.58 10.72
C THR A 45 -8.21 -6.90 9.47
N GLU A 46 -7.60 -7.50 8.46
CA GLU A 46 -8.18 -7.67 7.11
C GLU A 46 -8.74 -6.34 6.58
N ASN A 47 -8.00 -5.26 6.87
CA ASN A 47 -8.35 -3.87 6.55
C ASN A 47 -9.74 -3.44 7.05
N SER A 48 -10.21 -4.05 8.15
CA SER A 48 -11.48 -3.76 8.83
C SER A 48 -11.27 -2.88 10.04
N ILE A 49 -11.83 -1.68 10.01
CA ILE A 49 -11.81 -0.73 11.14
C ILE A 49 -12.46 -1.33 12.40
N HIS A 50 -13.47 -2.19 12.23
CA HIS A 50 -14.11 -2.87 13.36
C HIS A 50 -13.15 -3.88 14.02
N ARG A 51 -12.47 -4.72 13.23
CA ARG A 51 -11.46 -5.66 13.76
C ARG A 51 -10.28 -4.92 14.39
N GLU A 52 -9.83 -3.83 13.78
CA GLU A 52 -8.81 -2.97 14.38
C GLU A 52 -9.24 -2.48 15.75
N ARG A 53 -10.51 -2.04 15.91
CA ARG A 53 -11.08 -1.62 17.20
C ARG A 53 -11.05 -2.73 18.25
N GLU A 54 -11.49 -3.93 17.89
CA GLU A 54 -11.49 -5.08 18.79
C GLU A 54 -10.07 -5.43 19.26
N ILE A 55 -9.09 -5.43 18.34
CA ILE A 55 -7.69 -5.67 18.67
C ILE A 55 -7.16 -4.60 19.63
N LEU A 56 -7.39 -3.32 19.36
CA LEU A 56 -6.94 -2.22 20.22
C LEU A 56 -7.57 -2.29 21.61
N GLN A 57 -8.84 -2.68 21.72
CA GLN A 57 -9.51 -2.89 23.01
C GLN A 57 -8.87 -4.05 23.80
N GLN A 58 -8.50 -5.14 23.12
CA GLN A 58 -7.77 -6.25 23.75
C GLN A 58 -6.41 -5.82 24.26
N LEU A 59 -5.65 -5.05 23.45
CA LEU A 59 -4.35 -4.52 23.84
C LEU A 59 -4.41 -3.51 24.99
N LEU A 60 -5.54 -2.82 25.16
CA LEU A 60 -5.79 -1.99 26.35
C LEU A 60 -5.99 -2.83 27.62
N LEU A 61 -6.53 -4.03 27.51
CA LEU A 61 -6.74 -4.93 28.66
C LEU A 61 -5.46 -5.71 29.02
N ASP A 62 -4.68 -6.11 28.02
CA ASP A 62 -3.43 -6.86 28.20
C ASP A 62 -2.31 -6.21 27.36
N PRO A 63 -1.70 -5.11 27.83
CA PRO A 63 -0.75 -4.33 27.04
C PRO A 63 0.55 -5.10 26.78
N PRO A 64 1.05 -5.13 25.51
CA PRO A 64 2.37 -5.65 25.18
C PRO A 64 3.47 -4.65 25.55
N ALA A 65 4.75 -5.02 25.27
CA ALA A 65 5.87 -4.10 25.43
C ALA A 65 5.91 -2.98 24.41
N GLY A 66 5.26 -3.16 23.24
CA GLY A 66 5.16 -2.18 22.16
C GLY A 66 4.28 -2.66 21.03
N ILE A 67 3.91 -1.75 20.13
CA ILE A 67 3.03 -2.04 18.99
C ILE A 67 3.68 -1.54 17.69
N LEU A 68 3.67 -2.39 16.66
CA LEU A 68 3.86 -2.02 15.26
C LEU A 68 2.49 -2.05 14.58
N VAL A 69 2.12 -0.98 13.87
CA VAL A 69 0.76 -0.82 13.34
C VAL A 69 0.81 -0.49 11.86
N GLU A 70 0.26 -1.35 11.03
CA GLU A 70 -0.26 -0.95 9.74
C GLU A 70 -1.74 -0.61 9.90
N GLY A 71 -2.07 0.68 9.84
CA GLY A 71 -3.42 1.16 10.08
C GLY A 71 -4.38 0.84 8.95
N CYS A 72 -5.65 0.65 9.29
CA CYS A 72 -6.70 0.47 8.29
C CYS A 72 -7.05 1.81 7.63
N LYS A 73 -7.20 1.81 6.29
CA LYS A 73 -7.73 2.93 5.51
C LYS A 73 -7.09 4.28 5.87
N THR A 74 -5.77 4.32 5.82
CA THR A 74 -4.94 5.42 6.33
C THR A 74 -5.14 6.77 5.63
N ALA A 75 -5.77 6.82 4.45
CA ALA A 75 -6.15 8.07 3.80
C ALA A 75 -7.39 8.75 4.43
N LEU A 76 -8.16 8.00 5.24
CA LEU A 76 -9.40 8.47 5.85
C LEU A 76 -9.20 8.75 7.34
N PRO A 77 -10.04 9.60 7.97
CA PRO A 77 -10.04 9.76 9.41
C PRO A 77 -10.25 8.41 10.13
N ASN A 78 -9.41 8.11 11.11
CA ASN A 78 -9.50 6.83 11.82
C ASN A 78 -10.47 6.91 12.98
N PRO A 79 -11.62 6.19 12.96
CA PRO A 79 -12.60 6.20 14.05
C PRO A 79 -12.08 5.54 15.33
N ASN A 80 -10.91 4.89 15.32
CA ASN A 80 -10.26 4.27 16.48
C ASN A 80 -9.15 5.15 17.09
N ALA A 81 -8.99 6.39 16.64
CA ALA A 81 -7.94 7.30 17.10
C ALA A 81 -7.89 7.44 18.63
N GLU A 82 -9.05 7.46 19.30
CA GLU A 82 -9.15 7.50 20.75
C GLU A 82 -8.50 6.31 21.46
N LEU A 83 -8.57 5.11 20.86
CA LEU A 83 -7.97 3.90 21.42
C LEU A 83 -6.45 3.93 21.29
N TYR A 84 -5.94 4.39 20.16
CA TYR A 84 -4.50 4.63 19.96
C TYR A 84 -3.98 5.67 20.96
N GLN A 85 -4.72 6.77 21.18
CA GLN A 85 -4.37 7.79 22.16
C GLN A 85 -4.35 7.20 23.57
N ALA A 86 -5.34 6.37 23.94
CA ALA A 86 -5.41 5.72 25.26
C ALA A 86 -4.22 4.78 25.50
N LEU A 87 -3.80 3.99 24.49
CA LEU A 87 -2.61 3.15 24.57
C LEU A 87 -1.34 3.98 24.76
N ARG A 88 -1.20 5.08 24.00
CA ARG A 88 -0.07 6.00 24.10
C ARG A 88 0.00 6.71 25.47
N GLN A 89 -1.14 7.14 26.02
CA GLN A 89 -1.22 7.74 27.36
C GLN A 89 -0.77 6.78 28.47
N ARG A 90 -0.87 5.48 28.26
CA ARG A 90 -0.30 4.44 29.15
C ARG A 90 1.20 4.22 28.97
N GLY A 91 1.85 5.02 28.09
CA GLY A 91 3.28 4.93 27.83
C GLY A 91 3.67 3.81 26.89
N LEU A 92 2.73 3.22 26.13
CA LEU A 92 3.02 2.13 25.19
C LEU A 92 3.74 2.66 23.94
N PRO A 93 4.97 2.20 23.66
CA PRO A 93 5.68 2.55 22.42
C PRO A 93 4.89 2.06 21.20
N MET A 94 4.77 2.93 20.20
CA MET A 94 4.00 2.65 18.99
C MET A 94 4.69 3.20 17.76
N THR A 95 4.80 2.38 16.72
CA THR A 95 5.33 2.78 15.41
C THR A 95 4.33 2.38 14.32
N PHE A 96 3.96 3.34 13.48
CA PHE A 96 3.13 3.08 12.31
C PHE A 96 3.99 2.63 11.13
N LEU A 97 3.43 1.74 10.31
CA LEU A 97 4.03 1.22 9.08
C LEU A 97 3.21 1.70 7.88
N HIS A 98 3.88 2.08 6.80
CA HIS A 98 3.31 2.47 5.50
C HIS A 98 2.35 3.66 5.50
N GLY A 99 2.00 4.22 6.65
CA GLY A 99 1.12 5.37 6.78
C GLY A 99 1.01 5.81 8.22
N SER A 100 0.71 7.07 8.47
CA SER A 100 0.54 7.65 9.81
C SER A 100 -0.94 7.81 10.16
N CYS A 101 -1.24 7.81 11.44
CA CYS A 101 -2.54 8.25 11.94
C CYS A 101 -2.50 9.77 12.09
N ARG A 102 -3.33 10.50 11.34
CA ARG A 102 -3.38 11.98 11.38
C ARG A 102 -3.70 12.54 12.76
N GLU A 103 -4.46 11.78 13.54
CA GLU A 103 -4.85 12.13 14.91
C GLU A 103 -3.72 11.91 15.92
N LEU A 104 -2.59 11.34 15.47
CA LEU A 104 -1.38 11.10 16.27
C LEU A 104 -0.14 11.64 15.52
N PRO A 105 -0.04 12.96 15.32
CA PRO A 105 0.99 13.56 14.45
C PRO A 105 2.43 13.31 14.93
N ASP A 106 2.62 13.08 16.24
CA ASP A 106 3.94 12.81 16.82
C ASP A 106 4.27 11.31 16.93
N ALA A 107 3.46 10.42 16.37
CA ALA A 107 3.77 8.99 16.35
C ALA A 107 4.89 8.71 15.35
N PHE A 108 5.80 7.79 15.72
CA PHE A 108 6.80 7.32 14.78
C PHE A 108 6.12 6.61 13.61
N CYS A 109 6.60 6.89 12.40
CA CYS A 109 6.15 6.24 11.19
C CYS A 109 7.35 5.79 10.37
N VAL A 110 7.29 4.58 9.84
CA VAL A 110 8.21 4.04 8.85
C VAL A 110 7.41 3.76 7.59
N GLY A 111 7.79 4.37 6.50
CA GLY A 111 7.08 4.26 5.23
C GLY A 111 7.99 4.53 4.05
N ASP A 112 7.50 4.24 2.87
CA ASP A 112 8.20 4.46 1.62
C ASP A 112 8.10 5.92 1.18
N ASP A 113 9.04 6.35 0.35
CA ASP A 113 8.92 7.59 -0.39
C ASP A 113 7.95 7.41 -1.57
N ASN A 114 6.66 7.37 -1.24
CA ASN A 114 5.58 7.18 -2.22
C ASN A 114 5.56 8.29 -3.27
N TYR A 115 5.82 9.55 -2.85
CA TYR A 115 5.90 10.69 -3.76
C TYR A 115 7.08 10.53 -4.73
N GLY A 116 8.28 10.26 -4.21
CA GLY A 116 9.48 10.06 -5.01
C GLY A 116 9.34 8.88 -5.97
N GLY A 117 8.77 7.76 -5.50
CA GLY A 117 8.47 6.59 -6.33
C GLY A 117 7.52 6.92 -7.48
N GLY A 118 6.42 7.66 -7.21
CA GLY A 118 5.50 8.13 -8.24
C GLY A 118 6.15 9.04 -9.26
N TYR A 119 6.98 9.98 -8.79
CA TYR A 119 7.73 10.89 -9.64
C TYR A 119 8.72 10.15 -10.54
N LEU A 120 9.45 9.17 -9.99
CA LEU A 120 10.42 8.35 -10.73
C LEU A 120 9.76 7.50 -11.82
N LEU A 121 8.64 6.84 -11.52
CA LEU A 121 7.93 5.98 -12.47
C LEU A 121 7.33 6.79 -13.62
N ALA A 122 6.65 7.90 -13.34
CA ALA A 122 6.15 8.78 -14.39
C ALA A 122 7.29 9.38 -15.20
N GLY A 123 8.38 9.82 -14.55
CA GLY A 123 9.58 10.29 -15.22
C GLY A 123 10.23 9.21 -16.11
N HIS A 124 10.20 7.95 -15.71
CA HIS A 124 10.65 6.82 -16.54
C HIS A 124 9.81 6.71 -17.81
N LEU A 125 8.50 6.73 -17.71
CA LEU A 125 7.59 6.69 -18.85
C LEU A 125 7.81 7.87 -19.79
N ILE A 126 7.92 9.08 -19.25
CA ILE A 126 8.15 10.32 -20.01
C ILE A 126 9.46 10.26 -20.78
N ARG A 127 10.55 9.80 -20.17
CA ARG A 127 11.86 9.61 -20.84
C ARG A 127 11.80 8.56 -21.95
N ASN A 128 10.86 7.63 -21.90
CA ASN A 128 10.60 6.64 -22.95
C ASN A 128 9.59 7.14 -24.01
N GLY A 129 9.21 8.42 -23.98
CA GLY A 129 8.41 9.07 -25.02
C GLY A 129 6.90 9.04 -24.77
N HIS A 130 6.42 8.56 -23.63
CA HIS A 130 5.00 8.59 -23.29
C HIS A 130 4.56 10.01 -22.91
N GLN A 131 3.57 10.54 -23.61
CA GLN A 131 3.02 11.88 -23.36
C GLN A 131 1.61 11.86 -22.75
N THR A 132 0.90 10.75 -22.92
CA THR A 132 -0.43 10.51 -22.35
C THR A 132 -0.35 9.33 -21.42
N ILE A 133 -0.41 9.60 -20.12
CA ILE A 133 -0.20 8.63 -19.05
C ILE A 133 -1.48 8.56 -18.21
N ALA A 134 -1.98 7.35 -18.02
CA ALA A 134 -3.08 7.07 -17.11
C ALA A 134 -2.55 6.54 -15.76
N GLY A 135 -3.43 6.48 -14.77
CA GLY A 135 -3.08 5.92 -13.47
C GLY A 135 -4.22 5.17 -12.80
N ILE A 136 -3.87 4.22 -11.95
CA ILE A 136 -4.81 3.45 -11.12
C ILE A 136 -4.31 3.51 -9.69
N PHE A 137 -5.03 4.22 -8.81
CA PHE A 137 -4.59 4.49 -7.44
C PHE A 137 -5.65 4.11 -6.40
N LYS A 138 -5.19 3.72 -5.22
CA LYS A 138 -6.06 3.37 -4.10
C LYS A 138 -6.48 4.62 -3.34
N SER A 139 -7.77 4.79 -3.12
CA SER A 139 -8.35 6.02 -2.56
C SER A 139 -8.41 6.05 -1.03
N ASP A 140 -8.46 4.88 -0.40
CA ASP A 140 -8.63 4.75 1.05
C ASP A 140 -7.32 4.38 1.78
N ASP A 141 -6.18 4.47 1.09
CA ASP A 141 -4.85 4.23 1.63
C ASP A 141 -3.95 5.45 1.35
N ALA A 142 -3.22 5.94 2.35
CA ALA A 142 -2.38 7.15 2.25
C ALA A 142 -1.34 7.07 1.12
N GLN A 143 -0.81 5.88 0.85
CA GLN A 143 0.14 5.64 -0.24
C GLN A 143 -0.45 6.02 -1.62
N GLY A 144 -1.76 5.80 -1.83
CA GLY A 144 -2.39 6.08 -3.12
C GLY A 144 -2.33 7.55 -3.52
N PRO A 145 -2.86 8.50 -2.73
CA PRO A 145 -2.74 9.93 -2.99
C PRO A 145 -1.30 10.43 -3.10
N GLU A 146 -0.37 9.88 -2.30
CA GLU A 146 1.04 10.27 -2.35
C GLU A 146 1.71 9.82 -3.66
N ARG A 147 1.50 8.56 -4.09
CA ARG A 147 1.98 8.02 -5.37
C ARG A 147 1.41 8.82 -6.55
N TYR A 148 0.11 9.09 -6.53
CA TYR A 148 -0.56 9.95 -7.52
C TYR A 148 0.07 11.35 -7.57
N HIS A 149 0.31 11.98 -6.41
CA HIS A 149 0.92 13.31 -6.33
C HIS A 149 2.28 13.33 -7.04
N GLY A 150 3.14 12.34 -6.81
CA GLY A 150 4.42 12.20 -7.49
C GLY A 150 4.27 12.10 -9.02
N VAL A 151 3.34 11.28 -9.49
CA VAL A 151 3.05 11.11 -10.92
C VAL A 151 2.62 12.43 -11.57
N VAL A 152 1.65 13.12 -10.97
CA VAL A 152 1.13 14.40 -11.49
C VAL A 152 2.23 15.47 -11.51
N CYS A 153 3.08 15.54 -10.48
CA CYS A 153 4.18 16.49 -10.45
C CYS A 153 5.21 16.21 -11.55
N ALA A 154 5.58 14.94 -11.80
CA ALA A 154 6.47 14.58 -12.89
C ALA A 154 5.90 14.94 -14.26
N MET A 155 4.61 14.69 -14.49
CA MET A 155 3.92 15.08 -15.72
C MET A 155 3.93 16.60 -15.90
N ARG A 156 3.56 17.35 -14.88
CA ARG A 156 3.54 18.82 -14.91
C ARG A 156 4.94 19.39 -15.20
N ASP A 157 5.97 18.89 -14.52
CA ASP A 157 7.35 19.36 -14.67
C ASP A 157 7.91 19.08 -16.08
N ALA A 158 7.36 18.06 -16.76
CA ALA A 158 7.63 17.75 -18.17
C ALA A 158 6.72 18.53 -19.16
N GLY A 159 5.87 19.43 -18.69
CA GLY A 159 4.94 20.18 -19.53
C GLY A 159 3.76 19.36 -20.05
N LEU A 160 3.50 18.18 -19.46
CA LEU A 160 2.33 17.37 -19.78
C LEU A 160 1.16 17.76 -18.89
N PHE A 161 -0.06 17.66 -19.42
CA PHE A 161 -1.26 17.95 -18.67
C PHE A 161 -1.96 16.65 -18.25
N PRO A 162 -2.03 16.33 -16.93
CA PRO A 162 -2.79 15.20 -16.44
C PRO A 162 -4.29 15.46 -16.57
N LEU A 163 -5.00 14.58 -17.26
CA LEU A 163 -6.45 14.64 -17.38
C LEU A 163 -7.08 13.78 -16.29
N ASP A 164 -8.00 14.35 -15.51
CA ASP A 164 -8.63 13.65 -14.37
C ASP A 164 -9.34 12.36 -14.79
N GLU A 165 -9.95 12.35 -15.99
CA GLU A 165 -10.61 11.18 -16.55
C GLU A 165 -9.70 9.99 -16.81
N ASN A 166 -8.37 10.19 -16.90
CA ASN A 166 -7.39 9.13 -17.11
C ASN A 166 -6.98 8.44 -15.82
N PHE A 167 -7.48 8.89 -14.66
CA PHE A 167 -7.10 8.34 -13.37
C PHE A 167 -8.26 7.58 -12.72
N LEU A 168 -8.06 6.27 -12.52
CA LEU A 168 -8.98 5.43 -11.78
C LEU A 168 -8.60 5.42 -10.30
N TRP A 169 -9.59 5.72 -9.46
CA TRP A 169 -9.48 5.57 -8.01
C TRP A 169 -10.29 4.37 -7.55
N PHE A 170 -9.66 3.45 -6.82
CA PHE A 170 -10.33 2.28 -6.28
C PHE A 170 -10.20 2.21 -4.75
N SER A 171 -11.14 1.58 -4.10
CA SER A 171 -11.17 1.34 -2.65
C SER A 171 -10.73 -0.08 -2.30
N SER A 172 -10.50 -0.33 -1.02
CA SER A 172 -10.25 -1.68 -0.49
C SER A 172 -11.37 -2.66 -0.84
N PHE A 173 -12.63 -2.20 -0.95
CA PHE A 173 -13.75 -3.04 -1.38
C PHE A 173 -13.62 -3.47 -2.85
N GLN A 174 -13.24 -2.54 -3.73
CA GLN A 174 -13.02 -2.86 -5.16
C GLN A 174 -11.80 -3.76 -5.36
N ARG A 175 -10.73 -3.59 -4.54
CA ARG A 175 -9.62 -4.55 -4.52
C ARG A 175 -10.12 -5.95 -4.15
N TYR A 176 -10.92 -6.07 -3.09
CA TYR A 176 -11.49 -7.35 -2.68
C TYR A 176 -12.32 -7.99 -3.81
N GLN A 177 -13.16 -7.21 -4.50
CA GLN A 177 -13.92 -7.70 -5.65
C GLN A 177 -12.98 -8.23 -6.75
N LEU A 178 -11.94 -7.47 -7.10
CA LEU A 178 -10.99 -7.84 -8.15
C LEU A 178 -10.18 -9.09 -7.80
N VAL A 179 -9.62 -9.15 -6.61
CA VAL A 179 -8.64 -10.17 -6.22
C VAL A 179 -9.33 -11.43 -5.70
N GLU A 180 -10.26 -11.30 -4.75
CA GLU A 180 -10.89 -12.43 -4.08
C GLU A 180 -12.09 -12.98 -4.86
N LEU A 181 -12.90 -12.08 -5.43
CA LEU A 181 -14.08 -12.48 -6.20
C LEU A 181 -13.80 -12.62 -7.70
N GLN A 182 -12.57 -12.30 -8.16
CA GLN A 182 -12.15 -12.31 -9.56
C GLN A 182 -13.07 -11.47 -10.48
N ASP A 183 -13.64 -10.38 -9.93
CA ASP A 183 -14.47 -9.45 -10.68
C ASP A 183 -13.60 -8.37 -11.34
N GLU A 184 -13.33 -8.55 -12.63
CA GLU A 184 -12.52 -7.63 -13.42
C GLU A 184 -13.30 -6.39 -13.93
N SER A 185 -14.57 -6.21 -13.53
CA SER A 185 -15.45 -5.14 -14.06
C SER A 185 -14.83 -3.75 -13.91
N MET A 186 -14.15 -3.48 -12.81
CA MET A 186 -13.45 -2.21 -12.56
C MET A 186 -12.40 -1.95 -13.65
N LEU A 187 -11.52 -2.90 -13.93
CA LEU A 187 -10.46 -2.76 -14.93
C LEU A 187 -11.02 -2.74 -16.36
N GLN A 188 -12.04 -3.54 -16.65
CA GLN A 188 -12.71 -3.51 -17.95
C GLN A 188 -13.38 -2.15 -18.21
N ASN A 189 -13.97 -1.53 -17.19
CA ASN A 189 -14.54 -0.18 -17.29
C ASN A 189 -13.43 0.86 -17.50
N PHE A 190 -12.30 0.73 -16.78
CA PHE A 190 -11.15 1.59 -16.99
C PHE A 190 -10.65 1.54 -18.44
N LEU A 191 -10.50 0.35 -19.02
CA LEU A 191 -10.08 0.21 -20.42
C LEU A 191 -11.05 0.88 -21.39
N ARG A 192 -12.36 0.78 -21.13
CA ARG A 192 -13.39 1.31 -22.05
C ARG A 192 -13.60 2.81 -21.92
N GLN A 193 -13.44 3.38 -20.74
CA GLN A 193 -13.90 4.74 -20.44
C GLN A 193 -12.76 5.70 -20.10
N GLN A 194 -11.66 5.23 -19.52
CA GLN A 194 -10.64 6.08 -18.95
C GLN A 194 -9.26 5.95 -19.62
N LEU A 195 -8.92 4.77 -20.16
CA LEU A 195 -7.62 4.57 -20.82
C LEU A 195 -7.46 5.46 -22.07
N GLY A 196 -8.54 5.66 -22.83
CA GLY A 196 -8.59 6.60 -23.96
C GLY A 196 -7.41 6.46 -24.93
N SER A 197 -6.71 7.57 -25.14
CA SER A 197 -5.50 7.64 -25.97
C SER A 197 -4.20 7.45 -25.17
N CYS A 198 -4.28 7.06 -23.91
CA CYS A 198 -3.08 6.84 -23.08
C CYS A 198 -2.26 5.66 -23.62
N THR A 199 -0.94 5.83 -23.60
CA THR A 199 0.03 4.84 -24.07
C THR A 199 0.76 4.17 -22.91
N ALA A 200 0.55 4.65 -21.68
CA ALA A 200 1.15 4.09 -20.48
C ALA A 200 0.22 4.22 -19.26
N VAL A 201 0.39 3.33 -18.29
CA VAL A 201 -0.36 3.32 -17.03
C VAL A 201 0.60 3.15 -15.86
N VAL A 202 0.47 4.00 -14.84
CA VAL A 202 1.08 3.82 -13.54
C VAL A 202 0.07 3.15 -12.62
N CYS A 203 0.37 1.97 -12.13
CA CYS A 203 -0.48 1.21 -11.21
C CYS A 203 -0.06 1.44 -9.76
N TYR A 204 -1.04 1.44 -8.86
CA TYR A 204 -0.84 1.56 -7.42
C TYR A 204 0.20 0.58 -6.89
N ASN A 205 0.16 -0.67 -7.33
CA ASN A 205 1.13 -1.70 -6.97
C ASN A 205 1.16 -2.82 -8.01
N ASP A 206 2.09 -3.77 -7.86
CA ASP A 206 2.28 -4.88 -8.81
C ASP A 206 1.07 -5.82 -8.90
N GLU A 207 0.30 -5.99 -7.82
CA GLU A 207 -0.92 -6.80 -7.84
C GLU A 207 -1.95 -6.21 -8.82
N ILE A 208 -2.19 -4.90 -8.72
CA ILE A 208 -3.10 -4.19 -9.64
C ILE A 208 -2.54 -4.19 -11.07
N ALA A 209 -1.23 -4.00 -11.24
CA ALA A 209 -0.58 -4.05 -12.54
C ALA A 209 -0.71 -5.44 -13.18
N PHE A 210 -0.53 -6.51 -12.42
CA PHE A 210 -0.71 -7.88 -12.90
C PHE A 210 -2.14 -8.13 -13.41
N HIS A 211 -3.16 -7.72 -12.66
CA HIS A 211 -4.55 -7.84 -13.09
C HIS A 211 -4.85 -6.97 -14.31
N LEU A 212 -4.32 -5.75 -14.37
CA LEU A 212 -4.47 -4.86 -15.52
C LEU A 212 -3.85 -5.48 -16.78
N ILE A 213 -2.62 -6.00 -16.70
CA ILE A 213 -1.94 -6.64 -17.82
C ILE A 213 -2.76 -7.81 -18.36
N ARG A 214 -3.28 -8.68 -17.48
CA ARG A 214 -4.16 -9.78 -17.89
C ARG A 214 -5.41 -9.27 -18.63
N THR A 215 -6.02 -8.20 -18.14
CA THR A 215 -7.22 -7.60 -18.77
C THR A 215 -6.87 -6.97 -20.13
N LEU A 216 -5.72 -6.30 -20.24
CA LEU A 216 -5.21 -5.75 -21.51
C LEU A 216 -4.96 -6.85 -22.54
N LEU A 217 -4.25 -7.92 -22.18
CA LEU A 217 -3.96 -9.04 -23.07
C LEU A 217 -5.23 -9.73 -23.56
N ARG A 218 -6.23 -9.94 -22.68
CA ARG A 218 -7.55 -10.46 -23.07
C ARG A 218 -8.32 -9.53 -24.02
N ALA A 219 -8.09 -8.22 -23.92
CA ALA A 219 -8.65 -7.23 -24.83
C ALA A 219 -7.84 -7.11 -26.16
N GLY A 220 -6.84 -7.95 -26.36
CA GLY A 220 -6.00 -7.97 -27.58
C GLY A 220 -4.94 -6.86 -27.62
N LYS A 221 -4.66 -6.20 -26.51
CA LYS A 221 -3.58 -5.21 -26.41
C LYS A 221 -2.26 -5.86 -26.06
N ARG A 222 -1.19 -5.40 -26.64
CA ARG A 222 0.18 -5.84 -26.34
C ARG A 222 0.78 -4.96 -25.24
N VAL A 223 1.51 -5.57 -24.33
CA VAL A 223 2.22 -4.90 -23.25
C VAL A 223 3.70 -5.26 -23.38
N PRO A 224 4.63 -4.33 -23.55
CA PRO A 224 4.45 -2.85 -23.46
C PRO A 224 4.10 -2.14 -24.77
N GLU A 225 4.02 -2.81 -25.94
CA GLU A 225 4.02 -2.17 -27.28
C GLU A 225 2.83 -1.26 -27.53
N ASP A 226 1.62 -1.63 -27.06
CA ASP A 226 0.42 -0.80 -27.20
C ASP A 226 0.20 0.03 -25.94
N ILE A 227 0.44 -0.56 -24.76
CA ILE A 227 0.31 0.08 -23.44
C ILE A 227 1.47 -0.35 -22.55
N ALA A 228 2.31 0.58 -22.14
CA ALA A 228 3.33 0.34 -21.12
C ALA A 228 2.69 0.36 -19.73
N VAL A 229 3.12 -0.55 -18.84
CA VAL A 229 2.63 -0.63 -17.45
C VAL A 229 3.82 -0.59 -16.50
N VAL A 230 3.74 0.31 -15.52
CA VAL A 230 4.71 0.41 -14.42
C VAL A 230 3.99 0.40 -13.07
N SER A 231 4.68 -0.02 -12.01
CA SER A 231 4.05 -0.17 -10.70
C SER A 231 5.04 0.00 -9.55
N PHE A 232 4.60 -0.35 -8.34
CA PHE A 232 5.36 -0.27 -7.10
C PHE A 232 5.48 -1.64 -6.44
N ASP A 233 6.42 -1.71 -5.48
CA ASP A 233 6.68 -2.73 -4.47
C ASP A 233 7.66 -3.84 -4.92
N ASN A 234 7.96 -3.97 -6.22
CA ASN A 234 8.87 -4.99 -6.77
C ASN A 234 8.64 -6.39 -6.17
N SER A 235 7.37 -6.75 -6.06
CA SER A 235 6.92 -8.03 -5.51
C SER A 235 7.10 -9.18 -6.50
N TYR A 236 6.76 -10.40 -6.10
CA TYR A 236 6.78 -11.55 -7.00
C TYR A 236 5.89 -11.38 -8.24
N TYR A 237 4.84 -10.55 -8.18
CA TYR A 237 4.01 -10.23 -9.34
C TYR A 237 4.77 -9.51 -10.44
N SER A 238 5.86 -8.77 -10.10
CA SER A 238 6.65 -8.06 -11.10
C SER A 238 7.38 -8.99 -12.08
N THR A 239 7.62 -10.24 -11.67
CA THR A 239 8.38 -11.23 -12.45
C THR A 239 7.57 -12.47 -12.80
N PHE A 240 6.54 -12.83 -12.05
CA PHE A 240 5.79 -14.07 -12.21
C PHE A 240 4.66 -13.98 -13.26
N GLY A 241 4.33 -12.76 -13.73
CA GLY A 241 3.26 -12.53 -14.69
C GLY A 241 3.60 -12.92 -16.14
N PRO A 242 2.63 -12.78 -17.06
CA PRO A 242 2.84 -13.01 -18.49
C PRO A 242 3.81 -12.00 -19.12
N VAL A 243 4.03 -10.87 -18.48
CA VAL A 243 4.97 -9.81 -18.85
C VAL A 243 5.65 -9.32 -17.57
N SER A 244 6.96 -9.12 -17.61
CA SER A 244 7.68 -8.50 -16.50
C SER A 244 7.31 -7.03 -16.35
N ILE A 245 7.13 -6.57 -15.11
CA ILE A 245 6.66 -5.22 -14.78
C ILE A 245 7.87 -4.39 -14.30
N THR A 246 8.06 -3.21 -14.87
CA THR A 246 8.95 -2.21 -14.29
C THR A 246 8.32 -1.68 -13.01
N SER A 247 8.96 -1.93 -11.88
CA SER A 247 8.41 -1.65 -10.56
C SER A 247 9.40 -0.86 -9.71
N ALA A 248 8.92 0.15 -8.99
CA ALA A 248 9.70 0.83 -7.96
C ALA A 248 9.80 -0.08 -6.73
N GLY A 249 11.00 -0.52 -6.42
CA GLY A 249 11.26 -1.38 -5.26
C GLY A 249 11.60 -0.59 -4.01
N HIS A 250 11.50 -1.27 -2.88
CA HIS A 250 12.02 -0.79 -1.61
C HIS A 250 13.55 -0.95 -1.60
N ASP A 251 14.27 0.03 -1.04
CA ASP A 251 15.71 -0.14 -0.80
C ASP A 251 15.87 -1.13 0.39
N PRO A 252 16.57 -2.25 0.20
CA PRO A 252 16.74 -3.24 1.28
C PRO A 252 17.79 -2.82 2.33
N HIS A 253 18.34 -1.60 2.24
CA HIS A 253 19.45 -1.15 3.11
C HIS A 253 19.14 0.11 3.91
#